data_683cd9292fe0f9d910e6d583471f3a73
#
_entry.id   683cd9292fe0f9d910e6d583471f3a73
#
_cell.length_a   1.000
_cell.length_b   1.000
_cell.length_c   1.000
_cell.angle_alpha   90.00
_cell.angle_beta   90.00
_cell.angle_gamma   90.00
#
_symmetry.space_group_name_H-M   'P 1'
#
loop_
_entity.id
_entity.type
_entity.pdbx_description
1 polymer ?
#
loop_
_entity_poly.entity_id
_entity_poly.type
_entity_poly.pdbx_seq_one_letter_code
_entity_poly.pdbx_strand_id
1 'polypeptide(L)'
;YRLRRRKGYRETFGRVSAPYPDFYRPKPYSRSFVLHLDMWYAQSHPVEDFAETFAVWLRPRSRWRTQYRDWPAFKKLEYVCETMQGLQNRNPLVKSRAHIDPLRSIKKTLRVHYEKKRAHYGLEHPNFYDRDLRRLFSADPEHARNMSAAAFLRRTRNELRKTVSKW
;
A
#
# COMPACT_ATOMS: atom_id res chain seq x y z
N TYR A 1 15.59 -9.61 14.27
CA TYR A 1 16.49 -10.04 13.19
C TYR A 1 17.16 -8.86 12.46
N ARG A 2 16.81 -7.62 12.78
CA ARG A 2 17.38 -6.38 12.20
C ARG A 2 17.40 -6.37 10.67
N LEU A 3 16.34 -6.87 10.02
CA LEU A 3 16.24 -7.02 8.56
C LEU A 3 16.59 -5.74 7.79
N ARG A 4 16.09 -4.59 8.28
CA ARG A 4 16.30 -3.27 7.66
C ARG A 4 17.77 -2.83 7.60
N ARG A 5 18.69 -3.46 8.38
CA ARG A 5 20.13 -3.16 8.38
C ARG A 5 20.92 -4.00 7.37
N ARG A 6 20.29 -5.02 6.78
CA ARG A 6 20.94 -5.89 5.80
C ARG A 6 21.17 -5.16 4.49
N LYS A 7 22.34 -5.39 3.88
CA LYS A 7 22.67 -4.83 2.56
C LYS A 7 21.63 -5.19 1.52
N GLY A 8 21.28 -6.47 1.39
CA GLY A 8 20.28 -6.96 0.45
C GLY A 8 18.90 -6.33 0.64
N TYR A 9 18.49 -6.00 1.88
CA TYR A 9 17.25 -5.27 2.09
C TYR A 9 17.27 -3.89 1.40
N ARG A 10 18.37 -3.15 1.59
CA ARG A 10 18.50 -1.81 1.01
C ARG A 10 18.61 -1.82 -0.51
N GLU A 11 19.24 -2.85 -1.05
CA GLU A 11 19.36 -3.05 -2.51
C GLU A 11 18.02 -3.42 -3.14
N THR A 12 17.20 -4.19 -2.43
CA THR A 12 15.92 -4.70 -2.93
C THR A 12 14.77 -3.70 -2.76
N PHE A 13 14.68 -3.04 -1.60
CA PHE A 13 13.54 -2.17 -1.25
C PHE A 13 13.91 -0.69 -1.14
N GLY A 14 15.19 -0.37 -0.99
CA GLY A 14 15.64 1.00 -0.80
C GLY A 14 15.93 1.36 0.66
N ARG A 15 16.16 2.64 0.89
CA ARG A 15 16.55 3.16 2.21
C ARG A 15 15.35 3.33 3.12
N VAL A 16 15.37 2.65 4.27
CA VAL A 16 14.32 2.76 5.31
C VAL A 16 14.30 4.15 5.96
N SER A 17 15.43 4.87 5.95
CA SER A 17 15.55 6.22 6.48
C SER A 17 15.05 7.31 5.52
N ALA A 18 14.55 6.94 4.36
CA ALA A 18 13.88 7.91 3.50
C ALA A 18 12.68 8.52 4.25
N PRO A 19 12.43 9.82 4.15
CA PRO A 19 11.22 10.41 4.72
C PRO A 19 9.98 9.85 4.02
N TYR A 20 8.90 9.64 4.77
CA TYR A 20 7.61 9.39 4.15
C TYR A 20 7.18 10.63 3.38
N PRO A 21 6.80 10.51 2.11
CA PRO A 21 6.24 11.63 1.38
C PRO A 21 4.87 12.00 1.96
N ASP A 22 4.51 13.27 1.94
CA ASP A 22 3.18 13.74 2.35
C ASP A 22 2.09 13.07 1.51
N PHE A 23 2.38 12.86 0.23
CA PHE A 23 1.56 12.06 -0.68
C PHE A 23 2.44 11.35 -1.71
N TYR A 24 1.96 10.24 -2.26
CA TYR A 24 2.60 9.57 -3.39
C TYR A 24 1.60 9.44 -4.54
N ARG A 25 2.11 9.49 -5.77
CA ARG A 25 1.31 9.23 -6.97
C ARG A 25 1.50 7.77 -7.39
N PRO A 26 0.51 6.91 -7.16
CA PRO A 26 0.64 5.52 -7.57
C PRO A 26 0.73 5.40 -9.09
N LYS A 27 1.56 4.46 -9.54
CA LYS A 27 1.69 4.06 -10.93
C LYS A 27 1.01 2.70 -11.10
N PRO A 28 -0.26 2.64 -11.51
CA PRO A 28 -1.06 1.40 -11.55
C PRO A 28 -0.47 0.32 -12.47
N TYR A 29 0.24 0.75 -13.52
CA TYR A 29 0.91 -0.12 -14.48
C TYR A 29 2.29 -0.61 -14.04
N SER A 30 2.81 -0.15 -12.90
CA SER A 30 4.13 -0.56 -12.43
C SER A 30 4.11 -2.01 -11.94
N ARG A 31 4.93 -2.84 -12.56
CA ARG A 31 5.17 -4.23 -12.16
C ARG A 31 6.34 -4.40 -11.18
N SER A 32 6.91 -3.27 -10.72
CA SER A 32 8.02 -3.29 -9.75
C SER A 32 7.57 -3.48 -8.30
N PHE A 33 6.27 -3.52 -8.07
CA PHE A 33 5.67 -3.66 -6.75
C PHE A 33 4.61 -4.75 -6.76
N VAL A 34 4.40 -5.40 -5.62
CA VAL A 34 3.30 -6.34 -5.45
C VAL A 34 1.97 -5.61 -5.31
N LEU A 35 0.88 -6.32 -5.56
CA LEU A 35 -0.49 -5.82 -5.37
C LEU A 35 -1.11 -6.53 -4.17
N HIS A 36 -1.23 -5.85 -3.05
CA HIS A 36 -1.82 -6.38 -1.81
C HIS A 36 -2.89 -5.45 -1.25
N LEU A 37 -2.52 -4.26 -0.79
CA LEU A 37 -3.49 -3.24 -0.38
C LEU A 37 -3.95 -2.38 -1.56
N ASP A 38 -5.11 -1.76 -1.40
CA ASP A 38 -5.64 -0.79 -2.35
C ASP A 38 -4.68 0.41 -2.50
N MET A 39 -4.87 1.20 -3.56
CA MET A 39 -4.08 2.41 -3.87
C MET A 39 -2.60 2.15 -4.15
N TRP A 40 -2.22 0.90 -4.45
CA TRP A 40 -0.81 0.53 -4.73
C TRP A 40 0.12 0.96 -3.60
N TYR A 41 -0.28 0.69 -2.36
CA TYR A 41 0.35 1.20 -1.14
C TYR A 41 1.82 0.82 -1.00
N ALA A 42 2.24 -0.31 -1.57
CA ALA A 42 3.66 -0.69 -1.69
C ALA A 42 4.54 0.40 -2.30
N GLN A 43 3.97 1.31 -3.11
CA GLN A 43 4.72 2.39 -3.75
C GLN A 43 4.96 3.60 -2.85
N SER A 44 4.33 3.65 -1.68
CA SER A 44 4.39 4.82 -0.80
C SER A 44 5.74 4.98 -0.11
N HIS A 45 6.37 3.87 0.30
CA HIS A 45 7.64 3.90 1.03
C HIS A 45 8.34 2.52 1.01
N PRO A 46 9.69 2.45 1.08
CA PRO A 46 10.44 1.17 1.15
C PRO A 46 10.01 0.23 2.26
N VAL A 47 9.54 0.74 3.38
CA VAL A 47 9.02 -0.08 4.49
C VAL A 47 7.71 -0.73 4.13
N GLU A 48 6.84 0.00 3.44
CA GLU A 48 5.54 -0.49 2.99
C GLU A 48 5.70 -1.49 1.84
N ASP A 49 6.64 -1.23 0.93
CA ASP A 49 7.01 -2.18 -0.12
C ASP A 49 7.44 -3.54 0.44
N PHE A 50 8.29 -3.52 1.48
CA PHE A 50 8.66 -4.76 2.16
C PHE A 50 7.47 -5.41 2.87
N ALA A 51 6.65 -4.62 3.59
CA ALA A 51 5.51 -5.15 4.33
C ALA A 51 4.48 -5.80 3.40
N GLU A 52 4.15 -5.17 2.29
CA GLU A 52 3.24 -5.69 1.27
C GLU A 52 3.80 -6.94 0.58
N THR A 53 5.11 -6.91 0.23
CA THR A 53 5.79 -8.06 -0.37
C THR A 53 5.79 -9.25 0.60
N PHE A 54 6.05 -9.01 1.88
CA PHE A 54 6.00 -10.03 2.92
C PHE A 54 4.58 -10.61 3.08
N ALA A 55 3.55 -9.75 3.06
CA ALA A 55 2.15 -10.19 3.17
C ALA A 55 1.74 -11.09 1.99
N VAL A 56 2.13 -10.74 0.76
CA VAL A 56 1.90 -11.58 -0.44
C VAL A 56 2.63 -12.91 -0.33
N TRP A 57 3.88 -12.92 0.13
CA TRP A 57 4.66 -14.14 0.34
C TRP A 57 4.04 -15.02 1.43
N LEU A 58 3.64 -14.44 2.56
CA LEU A 58 3.11 -15.15 3.73
C LEU A 58 1.72 -15.75 3.50
N ARG A 59 0.96 -15.22 2.53
CA ARG A 59 -0.43 -15.62 2.30
C ARG A 59 -0.52 -17.12 2.07
N PRO A 60 -1.37 -17.86 2.84
CA PRO A 60 -1.58 -19.28 2.65
C PRO A 60 -2.00 -19.61 1.20
N ARG A 61 -1.40 -20.64 0.61
CA ARG A 61 -1.64 -21.05 -0.78
C ARG A 61 -1.38 -19.95 -1.82
N SER A 62 -0.53 -19.00 -1.49
CA SER A 62 -0.12 -17.94 -2.42
C SER A 62 0.51 -18.53 -3.68
N ARG A 63 0.03 -18.11 -4.84
CA ARG A 63 0.61 -18.46 -6.14
C ARG A 63 1.59 -17.40 -6.63
N TRP A 64 2.27 -16.72 -5.76
CA TRP A 64 3.13 -15.59 -6.12
C TRP A 64 4.19 -15.96 -7.17
N ARG A 65 4.74 -17.19 -7.15
CA ARG A 65 5.74 -17.64 -8.14
C ARG A 65 5.20 -17.68 -9.57
N THR A 66 3.93 -17.94 -9.74
CA THR A 66 3.28 -17.92 -11.05
C THR A 66 2.76 -16.53 -11.38
N GLN A 67 2.13 -15.87 -10.42
CA GLN A 67 1.49 -14.57 -10.61
C GLN A 67 2.50 -13.46 -10.93
N TYR A 68 3.66 -13.46 -10.31
CA TYR A 68 4.68 -12.41 -10.44
C TYR A 68 5.89 -12.84 -11.27
N ARG A 69 5.86 -14.01 -11.95
CA ARG A 69 7.00 -14.58 -12.69
C ARG A 69 7.74 -13.57 -13.57
N ASP A 70 6.99 -12.79 -14.32
CA ASP A 70 7.53 -11.86 -15.32
C ASP A 70 7.56 -10.40 -14.81
N TRP A 71 7.40 -10.22 -13.49
CA TRP A 71 7.40 -8.91 -12.88
C TRP A 71 8.74 -8.63 -12.19
N PRO A 72 9.28 -7.41 -12.25
CA PRO A 72 10.42 -7.04 -11.42
C PRO A 72 10.18 -7.27 -9.92
N ALA A 73 8.93 -7.17 -9.44
CA ALA A 73 8.54 -7.49 -8.07
C ALA A 73 8.85 -8.95 -7.66
N PHE A 74 9.03 -9.87 -8.63
CA PHE A 74 9.38 -11.26 -8.35
C PHE A 74 10.68 -11.38 -7.56
N LYS A 75 11.70 -10.58 -7.92
CA LYS A 75 12.98 -10.55 -7.18
C LYS A 75 12.82 -10.16 -5.71
N LYS A 76 11.86 -9.29 -5.41
CA LYS A 76 11.55 -8.89 -4.02
C LYS A 76 10.93 -10.04 -3.25
N LEU A 77 10.04 -10.80 -3.88
CA LEU A 77 9.42 -11.98 -3.30
C LEU A 77 10.43 -13.10 -3.07
N GLU A 78 11.37 -13.30 -4.01
CA GLU A 78 12.50 -14.24 -3.82
C GLU A 78 13.37 -13.82 -2.64
N TYR A 79 13.78 -12.55 -2.57
CA TYR A 79 14.55 -12.03 -1.45
C TYR A 79 13.85 -12.26 -0.10
N VAL A 80 12.54 -12.02 -0.03
CA VAL A 80 11.76 -12.30 1.19
C VAL A 80 11.77 -13.80 1.50
N CYS A 81 11.52 -14.66 0.50
CA CYS A 81 11.53 -16.11 0.66
C CYS A 81 12.87 -16.62 1.22
N GLU A 82 13.96 -16.25 0.61
CA GLU A 82 15.32 -16.64 1.04
C GLU A 82 15.65 -16.11 2.44
N THR A 83 15.28 -14.84 2.69
CA THR A 83 15.49 -14.22 4.00
C THR A 83 14.73 -14.97 5.09
N MET A 84 13.46 -15.34 4.85
CA MET A 84 12.65 -16.05 5.83
C MET A 84 13.12 -17.50 6.01
N GLN A 85 13.51 -18.19 4.95
CA GLN A 85 14.14 -19.51 5.04
C GLN A 85 15.42 -19.46 5.88
N GLY A 86 16.28 -18.47 5.65
CA GLY A 86 17.51 -18.29 6.41
C GLY A 86 17.30 -17.88 7.88
N LEU A 87 16.10 -17.46 8.25
CA LEU A 87 15.70 -17.15 9.63
C LEU A 87 14.97 -18.30 10.32
N GLN A 88 14.53 -19.28 9.57
CA GLN A 88 13.88 -20.47 10.11
C GLN A 88 14.82 -21.10 11.18
N ASN A 89 14.24 -21.46 12.31
CA ASN A 89 14.96 -22.04 13.47
C ASN A 89 16.00 -21.12 14.15
N ARG A 90 16.04 -19.83 13.79
CA ARG A 90 16.88 -18.87 14.50
C ARG A 90 16.13 -18.19 15.64
N ASN A 91 16.72 -18.13 16.81
CA ASN A 91 16.16 -17.37 17.92
C ASN A 91 16.05 -15.87 17.57
N PRO A 92 14.95 -15.20 17.94
CA PRO A 92 14.82 -13.77 17.76
C PRO A 92 15.86 -13.02 18.59
N LEU A 93 16.42 -11.94 18.02
CA LEU A 93 17.35 -11.07 18.74
C LEU A 93 16.65 -10.28 19.85
N VAL A 94 15.40 -9.95 19.67
CA VAL A 94 14.57 -9.27 20.66
C VAL A 94 13.70 -10.32 21.35
N LYS A 95 13.96 -10.52 22.63
CA LYS A 95 13.24 -11.50 23.47
C LYS A 95 12.16 -10.85 24.35
N SER A 96 12.10 -9.51 24.35
CA SER A 96 11.09 -8.78 25.13
C SER A 96 9.69 -9.14 24.67
N ARG A 97 8.81 -9.46 25.63
CA ARG A 97 7.37 -9.67 25.43
C ARG A 97 6.54 -8.44 25.82
N ALA A 98 7.21 -7.31 26.06
CA ALA A 98 6.51 -6.07 26.35
C ALA A 98 5.61 -5.67 25.17
N HIS A 99 4.34 -5.45 25.46
CA HIS A 99 3.41 -4.91 24.47
C HIS A 99 3.72 -3.42 24.29
N ILE A 100 4.00 -3.02 23.07
CA ILE A 100 4.07 -1.62 22.69
C ILE A 100 2.61 -1.14 22.57
N ASP A 101 2.28 -0.03 23.24
CA ASP A 101 0.93 0.55 23.26
C ASP A 101 -0.17 -0.47 23.66
N PRO A 102 -0.10 -1.04 24.88
CA PRO A 102 -1.12 -1.98 25.32
C PRO A 102 -2.49 -1.31 25.32
N LEU A 103 -3.53 -2.03 24.89
CA LEU A 103 -4.89 -1.51 24.74
C LEU A 103 -5.38 -0.76 26.00
N ARG A 104 -5.03 -1.23 27.20
CA ARG A 104 -5.35 -0.59 28.48
C ARG A 104 -4.75 0.82 28.66
N SER A 105 -3.70 1.18 27.93
CA SER A 105 -3.07 2.51 27.99
C SER A 105 -3.66 3.48 26.98
N ILE A 106 -4.48 3.03 26.04
CA ILE A 106 -5.08 3.85 25.00
C ILE A 106 -6.26 4.62 25.62
N LYS A 107 -6.04 5.91 25.88
CA LYS A 107 -7.08 6.82 26.40
C LYS A 107 -7.82 7.58 25.29
N LYS A 108 -7.33 7.49 24.06
CA LYS A 108 -7.88 8.20 22.92
C LYS A 108 -9.14 7.51 22.41
N THR A 109 -10.26 8.23 22.34
CA THR A 109 -11.49 7.72 21.77
C THR A 109 -11.41 7.59 20.26
N LEU A 110 -12.21 6.67 19.67
CA LEU A 110 -12.31 6.53 18.21
C LEU A 110 -12.73 7.84 17.54
N ARG A 111 -13.64 8.60 18.17
CA ARG A 111 -14.05 9.92 17.68
C ARG A 111 -12.86 10.84 17.50
N VAL A 112 -12.07 11.05 18.56
CA VAL A 112 -10.87 11.90 18.52
C VAL A 112 -9.83 11.39 17.53
N HIS A 113 -9.70 10.06 17.38
CA HIS A 113 -8.81 9.48 16.38
C HIS A 113 -9.25 9.84 14.97
N TYR A 114 -10.52 9.65 14.64
CA TYR A 114 -11.03 9.94 13.30
C TYR A 114 -11.16 11.43 13.00
N GLU A 115 -11.40 12.28 13.99
CA GLU A 115 -11.35 13.74 13.83
C GLU A 115 -9.94 14.20 13.43
N LYS A 116 -8.90 13.73 14.14
CA LYS A 116 -7.51 14.02 13.76
C LYS A 116 -7.14 13.46 12.39
N LYS A 117 -7.60 12.26 12.07
CA LYS A 117 -7.37 11.64 10.77
C LYS A 117 -8.05 12.41 9.64
N ARG A 118 -9.28 12.88 9.84
CA ARG A 118 -9.99 13.74 8.87
C ARG A 118 -9.31 15.08 8.69
N ALA A 119 -8.86 15.70 9.79
CA ALA A 119 -8.12 16.95 9.72
C ALA A 119 -6.83 16.78 8.91
N HIS A 120 -6.08 15.71 9.16
CA HIS A 120 -4.83 15.43 8.44
C HIS A 120 -5.06 15.12 6.94
N TYR A 121 -5.94 14.18 6.62
CA TYR A 121 -6.16 13.75 5.23
C TYR A 121 -7.16 14.59 4.45
N GLY A 122 -8.07 15.29 5.13
CA GLY A 122 -9.12 16.08 4.48
C GLY A 122 -8.71 17.49 4.10
N LEU A 123 -7.72 18.06 4.81
CA LEU A 123 -7.27 19.45 4.61
C LEU A 123 -6.04 19.57 3.71
N GLU A 124 -5.17 18.54 3.67
CA GLU A 124 -3.90 18.65 2.94
C GLU A 124 -4.04 18.50 1.43
N HIS A 125 -5.01 17.71 0.95
CA HIS A 125 -5.18 17.46 -0.49
C HIS A 125 -6.64 17.33 -0.92
N PRO A 126 -7.51 18.30 -0.64
CA PRO A 126 -8.95 18.21 -0.94
C PRO A 126 -9.22 18.04 -2.43
N ASN A 127 -8.33 18.54 -3.31
CA ASN A 127 -8.50 18.59 -4.76
C ASN A 127 -7.50 17.71 -5.52
N PHE A 128 -6.90 16.70 -4.86
CA PHE A 128 -5.84 15.89 -5.44
C PHE A 128 -6.22 15.26 -6.79
N TYR A 129 -7.44 14.78 -6.92
CA TYR A 129 -7.96 14.16 -8.14
C TYR A 129 -8.80 15.09 -9.01
N ASP A 130 -9.02 16.34 -8.60
CA ASP A 130 -9.94 17.25 -9.28
C ASP A 130 -9.56 17.49 -10.74
N ARG A 131 -8.26 17.66 -11.03
CA ARG A 131 -7.81 17.86 -12.39
C ARG A 131 -8.12 16.66 -13.29
N ASP A 132 -7.94 15.44 -12.79
CA ASP A 132 -8.18 14.23 -13.56
C ASP A 132 -9.69 13.96 -13.66
N LEU A 133 -10.46 14.23 -12.62
CA LEU A 133 -11.91 14.14 -12.64
C LEU A 133 -12.55 15.13 -13.63
N ARG A 134 -12.06 16.37 -13.68
CA ARG A 134 -12.56 17.40 -14.63
C ARG A 134 -12.21 17.09 -16.09
N ARG A 135 -11.22 16.24 -16.34
CA ARG A 135 -10.92 15.75 -17.71
C ARG A 135 -11.87 14.67 -18.18
N LEU A 136 -12.49 13.94 -17.25
CA LEU A 136 -13.35 12.79 -17.50
C LEU A 136 -14.83 13.13 -17.35
N PHE A 137 -15.17 14.10 -16.50
CA PHE A 137 -16.54 14.46 -16.15
C PHE A 137 -16.76 15.95 -16.36
N SER A 138 -17.89 16.30 -16.99
CA SER A 138 -18.30 17.70 -17.15
C SER A 138 -18.81 18.27 -15.83
N ALA A 139 -18.49 19.55 -15.58
CA ALA A 139 -19.08 20.36 -14.51
C ALA A 139 -20.15 21.32 -15.03
N ASP A 140 -20.60 21.17 -16.28
CA ASP A 140 -21.53 22.07 -16.94
C ASP A 140 -22.93 21.96 -16.31
N PRO A 141 -23.60 23.08 -15.98
CA PRO A 141 -24.92 23.08 -15.39
C PRO A 141 -25.99 22.33 -16.20
N GLU A 142 -25.86 22.28 -17.52
CA GLU A 142 -26.77 21.51 -18.39
C GLU A 142 -26.80 20.02 -18.05
N HIS A 143 -25.71 19.48 -17.48
CA HIS A 143 -25.56 18.08 -17.06
C HIS A 143 -25.91 17.83 -15.59
N ALA A 144 -26.42 18.84 -14.84
CA ALA A 144 -26.71 18.74 -13.42
C ALA A 144 -27.72 17.63 -13.05
N ARG A 145 -28.58 17.24 -14.00
CA ARG A 145 -29.55 16.15 -13.83
C ARG A 145 -28.98 14.76 -14.09
N ASN A 146 -27.76 14.67 -14.64
CA ASN A 146 -27.12 13.41 -14.93
C ASN A 146 -26.57 12.78 -13.63
N MET A 147 -26.22 11.50 -13.73
CA MET A 147 -25.58 10.81 -12.61
C MET A 147 -24.27 11.50 -12.24
N SER A 148 -24.07 11.76 -10.94
CA SER A 148 -22.80 12.34 -10.48
C SER A 148 -21.61 11.44 -10.75
N ALA A 149 -20.42 12.02 -10.97
CA ALA A 149 -19.16 11.28 -11.15
C ALA A 149 -18.92 10.26 -10.04
N ALA A 150 -19.20 10.63 -8.78
CA ALA A 150 -19.06 9.72 -7.63
C ALA A 150 -20.02 8.52 -7.70
N ALA A 151 -21.27 8.72 -8.15
CA ALA A 151 -22.23 7.64 -8.31
C ALA A 151 -21.86 6.73 -9.48
N PHE A 152 -21.39 7.31 -10.60
CA PHE A 152 -20.89 6.56 -11.75
C PHE A 152 -19.71 5.68 -11.38
N LEU A 153 -18.67 6.25 -10.75
CA LEU A 153 -17.48 5.50 -10.33
C LEU A 153 -17.80 4.38 -9.33
N ARG A 154 -18.75 4.62 -8.41
CA ARG A 154 -19.20 3.54 -7.49
C ARG A 154 -19.89 2.41 -8.25
N ARG A 155 -20.75 2.72 -9.22
CA ARG A 155 -21.48 1.73 -10.01
C ARG A 155 -20.54 0.90 -10.89
N THR A 156 -19.56 1.53 -11.53
CA THR A 156 -18.65 0.89 -12.48
C THR A 156 -17.36 0.35 -11.82
N ARG A 157 -17.24 0.47 -10.50
CA ARG A 157 -16.02 0.11 -9.74
C ARG A 157 -15.45 -1.26 -10.10
N ASN A 158 -16.31 -2.27 -10.19
CA ASN A 158 -15.87 -3.66 -10.46
C ASN A 158 -15.37 -3.83 -11.89
N GLU A 159 -16.00 -3.16 -12.86
CA GLU A 159 -15.58 -3.16 -14.26
C GLU A 159 -14.24 -2.47 -14.44
N LEU A 160 -14.10 -1.29 -13.83
CA LEU A 160 -12.85 -0.53 -13.83
C LEU A 160 -11.71 -1.34 -13.22
N ARG A 161 -11.94 -1.98 -12.07
CA ARG A 161 -10.94 -2.86 -11.43
C ARG A 161 -10.54 -4.03 -12.33
N LYS A 162 -11.50 -4.71 -12.96
CA LYS A 162 -11.24 -5.80 -13.90
C LYS A 162 -10.43 -5.32 -15.10
N THR A 163 -10.71 -4.14 -15.62
CA THR A 163 -10.00 -3.56 -16.76
C THR A 163 -8.57 -3.23 -16.38
N VAL A 164 -8.36 -2.52 -15.26
CA VAL A 164 -7.02 -2.14 -14.78
C VAL A 164 -6.18 -3.36 -14.41
N SER A 165 -6.78 -4.44 -13.89
CA SER A 165 -6.03 -5.65 -13.51
C SER A 165 -5.59 -6.51 -14.70
N LYS A 166 -6.06 -6.22 -15.92
CA LYS A 166 -5.62 -6.89 -17.16
C LYS A 166 -4.37 -6.24 -17.78
N TRP A 167 -4.03 -5.05 -17.34
CA TRP A 167 -2.83 -4.29 -17.74
C TRP A 167 -1.71 -4.45 -16.71
#